data_9b29f64f02018a0c88dd98f56776b853
#
_entry.id   9b29f64f02018a0c88dd98f56776b853
#
_cell.length_a   1.000
_cell.length_b   1.000
_cell.length_c   1.000
_cell.angle_alpha   90.00
_cell.angle_beta   90.00
_cell.angle_gamma   90.00
#
_symmetry.space_group_name_H-M   'P 1'
#
loop_
_entity.id
_entity.type
_entity.pdbx_description
1 polymer ?
#
loop_
_entity_poly.entity_id
_entity_poly.type
_entity_poly.pdbx_seq_one_letter_code
_entity_poly.pdbx_strand_id
1 'polypeptide(L)'
;ALRQQGGAPLGLVAGQAVVWYTGQFYALFFLQNVLKVDAQSTNLMVAASLVLGTGFFVVFGWLSDKIGRKPIIMAGLVLAILTYFPLFKMLTEAANPALYKAQNEVTATVSADPKDCNFQFNPTGTAKFTTSCDIATAFLTRNSVPYKVVDGAAGSNAVIEIAGQKIESYNAIAAGDKAAAMKGSFEKGVNLAMQAGGYP
;
A
#
# COMPACT_ATOMS: atom_id res chain seq x y z
N ALA A 1 -13.22 -11.94 -39.90
CA ALA A 1 -13.93 -12.15 -38.63
C ALA A 1 -13.01 -12.60 -37.46
N LEU A 2 -11.84 -13.23 -37.71
CA LEU A 2 -10.94 -13.75 -36.64
C LEU A 2 -10.00 -12.69 -36.03
N ARG A 3 -9.85 -11.52 -36.65
CA ARG A 3 -8.90 -10.49 -36.21
C ARG A 3 -9.41 -9.58 -35.07
N GLN A 4 -10.71 -9.57 -34.81
CA GLN A 4 -11.33 -8.76 -33.75
C GLN A 4 -11.48 -9.49 -32.39
N GLN A 5 -11.23 -10.79 -32.33
CA GLN A 5 -11.39 -11.57 -31.09
C GLN A 5 -10.15 -11.61 -30.19
N GLY A 6 -8.99 -11.13 -30.65
CA GLY A 6 -7.74 -11.24 -29.88
C GLY A 6 -7.58 -10.25 -28.72
N GLY A 7 -8.13 -9.06 -28.84
CA GLY A 7 -7.93 -8.00 -27.83
C GLY A 7 -8.92 -8.01 -26.66
N ALA A 8 -10.18 -8.33 -26.92
CA ALA A 8 -11.22 -8.35 -25.90
C ALA A 8 -11.02 -9.41 -24.80
N PRO A 9 -10.65 -10.66 -25.11
CA PRO A 9 -10.38 -11.65 -24.07
C PRO A 9 -9.15 -11.32 -23.23
N LEU A 10 -8.10 -10.75 -23.80
CA LEU A 10 -6.91 -10.33 -23.06
C LEU A 10 -7.24 -9.26 -22.01
N GLY A 11 -8.02 -8.24 -22.34
CA GLY A 11 -8.44 -7.19 -21.40
C GLY A 11 -9.29 -7.73 -20.27
N LEU A 12 -10.23 -8.63 -20.58
CA LEU A 12 -11.09 -9.26 -19.56
C LEU A 12 -10.29 -10.17 -18.60
N VAL A 13 -9.37 -10.96 -19.15
CA VAL A 13 -8.51 -11.86 -18.34
C VAL A 13 -7.54 -11.04 -17.48
N ALA A 14 -6.95 -9.97 -18.02
CA ALA A 14 -6.07 -9.09 -17.25
C ALA A 14 -6.82 -8.44 -16.09
N GLY A 15 -8.02 -7.88 -16.33
CA GLY A 15 -8.85 -7.31 -15.27
C GLY A 15 -9.23 -8.32 -14.19
N GLN A 16 -9.63 -9.52 -14.59
CA GLN A 16 -9.96 -10.61 -13.66
C GLN A 16 -8.74 -11.03 -12.84
N ALA A 17 -7.56 -11.13 -13.44
CA ALA A 17 -6.33 -11.47 -12.75
C ALA A 17 -5.98 -10.42 -11.69
N VAL A 18 -6.07 -9.11 -12.02
CA VAL A 18 -5.82 -8.02 -11.06
C VAL A 18 -6.77 -8.12 -9.87
N VAL A 19 -8.07 -8.30 -10.09
CA VAL A 19 -9.07 -8.43 -9.01
C VAL A 19 -8.75 -9.65 -8.13
N TRP A 20 -8.42 -10.80 -8.73
CA TRP A 20 -8.07 -12.01 -8.00
C TRP A 20 -6.81 -11.83 -7.13
N TYR A 21 -5.72 -11.32 -7.73
CA TYR A 21 -4.47 -11.11 -6.99
C TYR A 21 -4.62 -10.07 -5.88
N THR A 22 -5.38 -9.00 -6.10
CA THR A 22 -5.66 -8.00 -5.07
C THR A 22 -6.51 -8.58 -3.94
N GLY A 23 -7.53 -9.34 -4.25
CA GLY A 23 -8.44 -9.93 -3.25
C GLY A 23 -7.80 -11.04 -2.42
N GLN A 24 -6.84 -11.79 -2.96
CA GLN A 24 -6.24 -12.94 -2.26
C GLN A 24 -4.84 -12.61 -1.73
N PHE A 25 -3.90 -12.31 -2.62
CA PHE A 25 -2.49 -12.17 -2.24
C PHE A 25 -2.20 -10.81 -1.61
N TYR A 26 -2.71 -9.72 -2.19
CA TYR A 26 -2.48 -8.41 -1.61
C TYR A 26 -3.15 -8.29 -0.24
N ALA A 27 -4.38 -8.80 -0.07
CA ALA A 27 -5.04 -8.80 1.23
C ALA A 27 -4.26 -9.60 2.28
N LEU A 28 -3.69 -10.76 1.92
CA LEU A 28 -2.84 -11.54 2.80
C LEU A 28 -1.60 -10.76 3.23
N PHE A 29 -0.86 -10.18 2.28
CA PHE A 29 0.31 -9.35 2.58
C PHE A 29 -0.03 -8.10 3.38
N PHE A 30 -1.17 -7.47 3.10
CA PHE A 30 -1.65 -6.31 3.82
C PHE A 30 -1.95 -6.63 5.29
N LEU A 31 -2.64 -7.73 5.57
CA LEU A 31 -2.91 -8.20 6.94
C LEU A 31 -1.61 -8.46 7.71
N GLN A 32 -0.65 -9.16 7.10
CA GLN A 32 0.59 -9.55 7.79
C GLN A 32 1.59 -8.42 7.91
N ASN A 33 1.83 -7.65 6.84
CA ASN A 33 2.91 -6.68 6.81
C ASN A 33 2.48 -5.27 7.24
N VAL A 34 1.25 -4.86 6.92
CA VAL A 34 0.72 -3.53 7.26
C VAL A 34 0.00 -3.57 8.59
N LEU A 35 -0.96 -4.48 8.74
CA LEU A 35 -1.79 -4.56 9.95
C LEU A 35 -1.14 -5.37 11.08
N LYS A 36 -0.02 -6.07 10.79
CA LYS A 36 0.74 -6.87 11.76
C LYS A 36 -0.08 -7.98 12.44
N VAL A 37 -1.10 -8.49 11.76
CA VAL A 37 -1.85 -9.66 12.20
C VAL A 37 -0.97 -10.89 12.09
N ASP A 38 -1.05 -11.80 13.06
CA ASP A 38 -0.25 -13.03 13.05
C ASP A 38 -0.57 -13.92 11.83
N ALA A 39 0.45 -14.64 11.36
CA ALA A 39 0.35 -15.42 10.14
C ALA A 39 -0.69 -16.54 10.22
N GLN A 40 -0.89 -17.14 11.40
CA GLN A 40 -1.85 -18.23 11.58
C GLN A 40 -3.28 -17.71 11.43
N SER A 41 -3.63 -16.63 12.11
CA SER A 41 -4.95 -15.97 12.01
C SER A 41 -5.21 -15.47 10.61
N THR A 42 -4.23 -14.85 9.96
CA THR A 42 -4.35 -14.37 8.58
C THR A 42 -4.63 -15.52 7.61
N ASN A 43 -3.87 -16.63 7.69
CA ASN A 43 -4.06 -17.77 6.82
C ASN A 43 -5.44 -18.42 7.05
N LEU A 44 -5.91 -18.49 8.29
CA LEU A 44 -7.23 -19.01 8.62
C LEU A 44 -8.34 -18.12 8.05
N MET A 45 -8.22 -16.79 8.14
CA MET A 45 -9.17 -15.83 7.54
C MET A 45 -9.22 -15.99 6.01
N VAL A 46 -8.07 -16.10 5.35
CA VAL A 46 -8.00 -16.30 3.90
C VAL A 46 -8.59 -17.65 3.52
N ALA A 47 -8.27 -18.72 4.24
CA ALA A 47 -8.85 -20.04 4.00
C ALA A 47 -10.38 -20.04 4.15
N ALA A 48 -10.91 -19.43 5.20
CA ALA A 48 -12.34 -19.28 5.42
C ALA A 48 -13.02 -18.48 4.28
N SER A 49 -12.38 -17.38 3.83
CA SER A 49 -12.90 -16.59 2.70
C SER A 49 -12.95 -17.38 1.40
N LEU A 50 -11.96 -18.27 1.14
CA LEU A 50 -11.95 -19.13 -0.04
C LEU A 50 -13.07 -20.20 0.02
N VAL A 51 -13.28 -20.79 1.18
CA VAL A 51 -14.38 -21.77 1.38
C VAL A 51 -15.73 -21.11 1.13
N LEU A 52 -15.98 -19.95 1.72
CA LEU A 52 -17.21 -19.18 1.50
C LEU A 52 -17.34 -18.74 0.03
N GLY A 53 -16.24 -18.28 -0.57
CA GLY A 53 -16.20 -17.86 -1.98
C GLY A 53 -16.52 -19.00 -2.96
N THR A 54 -16.16 -20.24 -2.63
CA THR A 54 -16.39 -21.40 -3.49
C THR A 54 -17.88 -21.58 -3.82
N GLY A 55 -18.77 -21.35 -2.86
CA GLY A 55 -20.21 -21.39 -3.09
C GLY A 55 -20.68 -20.38 -4.14
N PHE A 56 -20.12 -19.20 -4.14
CA PHE A 56 -20.44 -18.14 -5.11
C PHE A 56 -19.98 -18.48 -6.53
N PHE A 57 -18.92 -19.28 -6.73
CA PHE A 57 -18.51 -19.72 -8.06
C PHE A 57 -19.62 -20.51 -8.75
N VAL A 58 -20.31 -21.40 -8.02
CA VAL A 58 -21.42 -22.17 -8.57
C VAL A 58 -22.59 -21.26 -8.95
N VAL A 59 -22.94 -20.32 -8.07
CA VAL A 59 -24.06 -19.37 -8.30
C VAL A 59 -23.77 -18.47 -9.52
N PHE A 60 -22.61 -17.85 -9.56
CA PHE A 60 -22.25 -16.94 -10.66
C PHE A 60 -21.93 -17.71 -11.95
N GLY A 61 -21.42 -18.96 -11.86
CA GLY A 61 -21.28 -19.84 -13.01
C GLY A 61 -22.63 -20.10 -13.67
N TRP A 62 -23.61 -20.56 -12.90
CA TRP A 62 -24.98 -20.78 -13.39
C TRP A 62 -25.63 -19.49 -13.94
N LEU A 63 -25.44 -18.36 -13.26
CA LEU A 63 -25.97 -17.07 -13.71
C LEU A 63 -25.33 -16.64 -15.03
N SER A 64 -24.02 -16.88 -15.20
CA SER A 64 -23.29 -16.52 -16.42
C SER A 64 -23.72 -17.31 -17.64
N ASP A 65 -24.23 -18.55 -17.45
CA ASP A 65 -24.76 -19.35 -18.53
C ASP A 65 -26.13 -18.82 -19.03
N LYS A 66 -26.88 -18.11 -18.15
CA LYS A 66 -28.18 -17.53 -18.50
C LYS A 66 -28.08 -16.15 -19.16
N ILE A 67 -27.28 -15.25 -18.62
CA ILE A 67 -27.21 -13.85 -19.05
C ILE A 67 -25.94 -13.50 -19.83
N GLY A 68 -25.05 -14.50 -19.98
CA GLY A 68 -23.78 -14.35 -20.67
C GLY A 68 -22.62 -13.97 -19.74
N ARG A 69 -21.42 -14.35 -20.12
CA ARG A 69 -20.20 -14.19 -19.30
C ARG A 69 -19.73 -12.74 -19.22
N LYS A 70 -19.82 -11.98 -20.33
CA LYS A 70 -19.33 -10.62 -20.41
C LYS A 70 -19.99 -9.67 -19.40
N PRO A 71 -21.34 -9.60 -19.27
CA PRO A 71 -21.98 -8.70 -18.28
C PRO A 71 -21.63 -9.07 -16.85
N ILE A 72 -21.48 -10.34 -16.50
CA ILE A 72 -21.12 -10.79 -15.15
C ILE A 72 -19.69 -10.35 -14.79
N ILE A 73 -18.72 -10.55 -15.69
CA ILE A 73 -17.34 -10.12 -15.47
C ILE A 73 -17.27 -8.59 -15.31
N MET A 74 -17.96 -7.84 -16.17
CA MET A 74 -17.99 -6.38 -16.09
C MET A 74 -18.65 -5.90 -14.79
N ALA A 75 -19.73 -6.51 -14.35
CA ALA A 75 -20.37 -6.19 -13.08
C ALA A 75 -19.45 -6.48 -11.90
N GLY A 76 -18.72 -7.58 -11.92
CA GLY A 76 -17.73 -7.92 -10.90
C GLY A 76 -16.56 -6.92 -10.84
N LEU A 77 -16.05 -6.46 -11.97
CA LEU A 77 -15.00 -5.44 -12.03
C LEU A 77 -15.49 -4.09 -11.48
N VAL A 78 -16.70 -3.66 -11.86
CA VAL A 78 -17.30 -2.43 -11.31
C VAL A 78 -17.50 -2.55 -9.80
N LEU A 79 -18.02 -3.67 -9.34
CA LEU A 79 -18.19 -3.92 -7.90
C LEU A 79 -16.85 -3.86 -7.16
N ALA A 80 -15.79 -4.47 -7.69
CA ALA A 80 -14.46 -4.43 -7.10
C ALA A 80 -13.92 -3.00 -6.99
N ILE A 81 -14.06 -2.19 -8.04
CA ILE A 81 -13.63 -0.76 -8.03
C ILE A 81 -14.37 0.01 -6.92
N LEU A 82 -15.66 -0.22 -6.75
CA LEU A 82 -16.47 0.49 -5.77
C LEU A 82 -16.22 0.03 -4.34
N THR A 83 -15.89 -1.24 -4.14
CA THR A 83 -15.85 -1.85 -2.81
C THR A 83 -14.45 -1.99 -2.22
N TYR A 84 -13.38 -2.05 -3.01
CA TYR A 84 -12.04 -2.30 -2.48
C TYR A 84 -11.58 -1.24 -1.46
N PHE A 85 -11.74 0.05 -1.77
CA PHE A 85 -11.35 1.12 -0.84
C PHE A 85 -12.08 1.04 0.50
N PRO A 86 -13.44 0.99 0.55
CA PRO A 86 -14.14 0.86 1.82
C PRO A 86 -13.85 -0.45 2.54
N LEU A 87 -13.67 -1.58 1.82
CA LEU A 87 -13.35 -2.86 2.44
C LEU A 87 -11.98 -2.87 3.11
N PHE A 88 -10.93 -2.34 2.45
CA PHE A 88 -9.61 -2.23 3.06
C PHE A 88 -9.58 -1.26 4.25
N LYS A 89 -10.38 -0.19 4.19
CA LYS A 89 -10.56 0.72 5.34
C LYS A 89 -11.21 0.02 6.53
N MET A 90 -12.31 -0.70 6.31
CA MET A 90 -12.97 -1.50 7.34
C MET A 90 -12.05 -2.61 7.89
N LEU A 91 -11.26 -3.24 7.03
CA LEU A 91 -10.30 -4.26 7.41
C LEU A 91 -9.22 -3.67 8.33
N THR A 92 -8.72 -2.47 8.03
CA THR A 92 -7.73 -1.77 8.87
C THR A 92 -8.34 -1.44 10.23
N GLU A 93 -9.55 -0.91 10.27
CA GLU A 93 -10.27 -0.56 11.49
C GLU A 93 -10.51 -1.79 12.40
N ALA A 94 -10.91 -2.92 11.78
CA ALA A 94 -11.21 -4.14 12.52
C ALA A 94 -9.96 -4.88 13.00
N ALA A 95 -8.89 -4.92 12.18
CA ALA A 95 -7.70 -5.71 12.48
C ALA A 95 -6.65 -4.94 13.29
N ASN A 96 -6.55 -3.62 13.10
CA ASN A 96 -5.61 -2.78 13.84
C ASN A 96 -6.22 -1.38 14.10
N PRO A 97 -7.12 -1.24 15.09
CA PRO A 97 -7.79 0.02 15.40
C PRO A 97 -6.81 1.12 15.83
N ALA A 98 -5.67 0.78 16.43
CA ALA A 98 -4.63 1.76 16.80
C ALA A 98 -4.02 2.40 15.56
N LEU A 99 -3.62 1.58 14.57
CA LEU A 99 -3.11 2.06 13.29
C LEU A 99 -4.17 2.90 12.55
N TYR A 100 -5.42 2.43 12.51
CA TYR A 100 -6.51 3.16 11.87
C TYR A 100 -6.71 4.56 12.48
N LYS A 101 -6.70 4.66 13.81
CA LYS A 101 -6.81 5.92 14.54
C LYS A 101 -5.62 6.84 14.22
N ALA A 102 -4.39 6.33 14.33
CA ALA A 102 -3.19 7.09 14.04
C ALA A 102 -3.18 7.63 12.60
N GLN A 103 -3.57 6.82 11.61
CA GLN A 103 -3.65 7.24 10.20
C GLN A 103 -4.67 8.35 9.94
N ASN A 104 -5.73 8.44 10.72
CA ASN A 104 -6.75 9.48 10.58
C ASN A 104 -6.42 10.76 11.37
N GLU A 105 -5.74 10.66 12.50
CA GLU A 105 -5.45 11.78 13.40
C GLU A 105 -4.08 12.41 13.15
N VAL A 106 -3.09 11.62 12.73
CA VAL A 106 -1.70 12.07 12.60
C VAL A 106 -1.22 11.87 11.16
N THR A 107 -1.12 12.96 10.42
CA THR A 107 -0.52 12.96 9.07
C THR A 107 0.90 13.49 9.17
N ALA A 108 1.87 12.76 8.63
CA ALA A 108 3.23 13.25 8.52
C ALA A 108 3.35 14.34 7.45
N THR A 109 4.20 15.33 7.70
CA THR A 109 4.59 16.31 6.68
C THR A 109 6.04 16.09 6.32
N VAL A 110 6.35 16.00 5.03
CA VAL A 110 7.71 15.89 4.52
C VAL A 110 8.06 17.19 3.82
N SER A 111 8.91 18.00 4.44
CA SER A 111 9.42 19.25 3.85
C SER A 111 10.72 18.93 3.12
N ALA A 112 10.76 19.09 1.81
CA ALA A 112 11.94 18.72 1.00
C ALA A 112 12.10 19.64 -0.22
N ASP A 113 13.33 19.68 -0.78
CA ASP A 113 13.55 20.28 -2.09
C ASP A 113 12.76 19.49 -3.15
N PRO A 114 11.87 20.13 -3.95
CA PRO A 114 11.11 19.46 -4.98
C PRO A 114 11.96 18.70 -6.00
N LYS A 115 13.21 19.11 -6.21
CA LYS A 115 14.15 18.44 -7.13
C LYS A 115 14.67 17.11 -6.59
N ASP A 116 14.64 16.91 -5.28
CA ASP A 116 15.10 15.69 -4.61
C ASP A 116 14.00 14.64 -4.45
N CYS A 117 12.74 15.00 -4.76
CA CYS A 117 11.59 14.11 -4.67
C CYS A 117 11.27 13.52 -6.03
N ASN A 118 11.63 12.25 -6.24
CA ASN A 118 11.34 11.54 -7.46
C ASN A 118 10.04 10.74 -7.37
N PHE A 119 9.44 10.44 -8.52
CA PHE A 119 8.28 9.53 -8.58
C PHE A 119 8.69 8.12 -8.16
N GLN A 120 8.17 7.65 -7.04
CA GLN A 120 8.51 6.35 -6.47
C GLN A 120 7.58 5.25 -6.99
N PHE A 121 7.92 4.66 -8.12
CA PHE A 121 7.28 3.44 -8.59
C PHE A 121 8.20 2.25 -8.35
N ASN A 122 7.94 1.50 -7.27
CA ASN A 122 8.78 0.38 -6.84
C ASN A 122 7.93 -0.86 -6.52
N PRO A 123 7.28 -1.47 -7.51
CA PRO A 123 6.39 -2.60 -7.31
C PRO A 123 7.11 -3.87 -6.83
N THR A 124 8.41 -3.99 -7.09
CA THR A 124 9.24 -5.14 -6.70
C THR A 124 9.98 -4.95 -5.38
N GLY A 125 9.98 -3.74 -4.80
CA GLY A 125 10.70 -3.44 -3.58
C GLY A 125 12.23 -3.39 -3.71
N THR A 126 12.78 -3.45 -4.92
CA THR A 126 14.22 -3.52 -5.20
C THR A 126 14.89 -2.19 -5.48
N ALA A 127 14.12 -1.12 -5.69
CA ALA A 127 14.66 0.21 -5.95
C ALA A 127 15.45 0.73 -4.73
N LYS A 128 16.62 1.28 -5.00
CA LYS A 128 17.46 1.93 -4.00
C LYS A 128 17.22 3.43 -4.06
N PHE A 129 16.65 3.98 -3.01
CA PHE A 129 16.43 5.40 -2.85
C PHE A 129 17.66 6.04 -2.20
N THR A 130 18.16 7.12 -2.81
CA THR A 130 19.41 7.76 -2.40
C THR A 130 19.26 9.21 -2.00
N THR A 131 18.24 9.91 -2.51
CA THR A 131 17.94 11.29 -2.13
C THR A 131 17.25 11.35 -0.77
N SER A 132 17.39 12.47 -0.08
CA SER A 132 16.82 12.65 1.27
C SER A 132 15.29 12.56 1.27
N CYS A 133 14.63 13.11 0.25
CA CYS A 133 13.18 13.05 0.08
C CYS A 133 12.71 11.63 -0.21
N ASP A 134 13.38 10.92 -1.13
CA ASP A 134 12.98 9.57 -1.50
C ASP A 134 13.15 8.58 -0.34
N ILE A 135 14.20 8.71 0.45
CA ILE A 135 14.42 7.89 1.65
C ILE A 135 13.31 8.14 2.68
N ALA A 136 12.99 9.42 2.93
CA ALA A 136 11.95 9.81 3.87
C ALA A 136 10.58 9.27 3.47
N THR A 137 10.17 9.50 2.24
CA THR A 137 8.85 9.08 1.72
C THR A 137 8.73 7.56 1.58
N ALA A 138 9.82 6.89 1.15
CA ALA A 138 9.85 5.42 1.09
C ALA A 138 9.73 4.78 2.48
N PHE A 139 10.36 5.38 3.50
CA PHE A 139 10.25 4.89 4.88
C PHE A 139 8.83 5.04 5.42
N LEU A 140 8.21 6.21 5.24
CA LEU A 140 6.82 6.45 5.65
C LEU A 140 5.83 5.51 4.94
N THR A 141 5.99 5.34 3.62
CA THR A 141 5.17 4.43 2.82
C THR A 141 5.27 2.99 3.32
N ARG A 142 6.50 2.51 3.61
CA ARG A 142 6.75 1.15 4.12
C ARG A 142 6.09 0.92 5.49
N ASN A 143 6.02 1.95 6.31
CA ASN A 143 5.38 1.89 7.62
C ASN A 143 3.90 2.30 7.60
N SER A 144 3.32 2.50 6.42
CA SER A 144 1.90 2.85 6.23
C SER A 144 1.48 4.15 6.92
N VAL A 145 2.41 5.09 7.03
CA VAL A 145 2.17 6.43 7.56
C VAL A 145 1.73 7.36 6.43
N PRO A 146 0.52 7.93 6.47
CA PRO A 146 0.09 8.92 5.48
C PRO A 146 0.93 10.19 5.61
N TYR A 147 1.38 10.72 4.49
CA TYR A 147 2.21 11.93 4.47
C TYR A 147 1.79 12.89 3.37
N LYS A 148 2.13 14.16 3.58
CA LYS A 148 2.05 15.22 2.57
C LYS A 148 3.44 15.76 2.32
N VAL A 149 3.82 15.87 1.06
CA VAL A 149 5.06 16.55 0.68
C VAL A 149 4.77 18.03 0.51
N VAL A 150 5.59 18.87 1.14
CA VAL A 150 5.56 20.33 1.00
C VAL A 150 6.93 20.83 0.55
N ASP A 151 6.94 21.89 -0.21
CA ASP A 151 8.16 22.48 -0.72
C ASP A 151 9.00 23.02 0.44
N GLY A 152 10.24 22.54 0.53
CA GLY A 152 11.27 22.98 1.46
C GLY A 152 12.31 23.89 0.80
N ALA A 153 13.34 24.27 1.54
CA ALA A 153 14.41 25.08 1.01
C ALA A 153 15.24 24.30 -0.03
N ALA A 154 15.61 24.96 -1.12
CA ALA A 154 16.42 24.36 -2.16
C ALA A 154 17.78 23.87 -1.61
N GLY A 155 18.15 22.63 -1.92
CA GLY A 155 19.39 22.00 -1.46
C GLY A 155 19.41 21.55 0.00
N SER A 156 18.31 21.68 0.75
CA SER A 156 18.20 21.14 2.10
C SER A 156 17.80 19.66 2.10
N ASN A 157 18.25 18.92 3.12
CA ASN A 157 17.73 17.58 3.35
C ASN A 157 16.25 17.63 3.69
N ALA A 158 15.54 16.56 3.35
CA ALA A 158 14.14 16.42 3.72
C ALA A 158 13.96 16.33 5.24
N VAL A 159 12.94 16.99 5.76
CA VAL A 159 12.56 16.96 7.17
C VAL A 159 11.18 16.35 7.29
N ILE A 160 11.07 15.27 8.06
CA ILE A 160 9.80 14.66 8.44
C ILE A 160 9.29 15.30 9.71
N GLU A 161 8.05 15.73 9.73
CA GLU A 161 7.37 16.19 10.95
C GLU A 161 6.19 15.24 11.23
N ILE A 162 6.22 14.57 12.39
CA ILE A 162 5.18 13.67 12.90
C ILE A 162 4.91 14.02 14.36
N ALA A 163 3.65 14.22 14.71
CA ALA A 163 3.24 14.55 16.09
C ALA A 163 4.06 15.69 16.71
N GLY A 164 4.45 16.70 15.93
CA GLY A 164 5.24 17.84 16.34
C GLY A 164 6.76 17.58 16.47
N GLN A 165 7.22 16.37 16.22
CA GLN A 165 8.64 16.01 16.18
C GLN A 165 9.20 16.16 14.78
N LYS A 166 10.36 16.83 14.66
CA LYS A 166 11.06 17.05 13.39
C LYS A 166 12.29 16.16 13.32
N ILE A 167 12.36 15.35 12.27
CA ILE A 167 13.46 14.42 12.02
C ILE A 167 14.03 14.71 10.64
N GLU A 168 15.30 15.04 10.58
CA GLU A 168 16.01 15.27 9.32
C GLU A 168 16.37 13.93 8.67
N SER A 169 16.07 13.80 7.37
CA SER A 169 16.50 12.70 6.54
C SER A 169 17.92 12.93 6.05
N TYR A 170 18.48 12.00 5.32
CA TYR A 170 19.84 12.07 4.83
C TYR A 170 19.91 11.75 3.33
N ASN A 171 20.94 12.27 2.66
CA ASN A 171 21.26 11.88 1.29
C ASN A 171 22.33 10.78 1.35
N ALA A 172 21.98 9.58 0.85
CA ALA A 172 22.87 8.42 0.96
C ALA A 172 24.15 8.56 0.12
N ILE A 173 24.10 9.28 -1.01
CA ILE A 173 25.28 9.52 -1.86
C ILE A 173 26.22 10.48 -1.16
N ALA A 174 25.70 11.58 -0.65
CA ALA A 174 26.51 12.61 0.05
C ALA A 174 27.09 12.08 1.37
N ALA A 175 26.38 11.17 2.05
CA ALA A 175 26.82 10.59 3.30
C ALA A 175 27.96 9.57 3.15
N GLY A 176 28.12 8.94 1.99
CA GLY A 176 29.18 7.95 1.74
C GLY A 176 29.24 6.86 2.80
N ASP A 177 30.39 6.65 3.41
CA ASP A 177 30.60 5.63 4.44
C ASP A 177 29.76 5.84 5.72
N LYS A 178 29.31 7.08 5.98
CA LYS A 178 28.46 7.41 7.12
C LYS A 178 26.98 7.10 6.88
N ALA A 179 26.59 6.72 5.66
CA ALA A 179 25.19 6.47 5.30
C ALA A 179 24.53 5.41 6.19
N ALA A 180 25.25 4.36 6.58
CA ALA A 180 24.73 3.31 7.44
C ALA A 180 24.40 3.80 8.87
N ALA A 181 25.26 4.66 9.44
CA ALA A 181 25.04 5.26 10.75
C ALA A 181 23.89 6.27 10.70
N MET A 182 23.84 7.11 9.65
CA MET A 182 22.75 8.07 9.46
C MET A 182 21.41 7.37 9.24
N LYS A 183 21.38 6.26 8.51
CA LYS A 183 20.19 5.43 8.36
C LYS A 183 19.68 4.94 9.72
N GLY A 184 20.55 4.40 10.56
CA GLY A 184 20.14 3.89 11.88
C GLY A 184 19.58 4.97 12.79
N SER A 185 20.20 6.17 12.83
CA SER A 185 19.70 7.30 13.61
C SER A 185 18.39 7.87 13.06
N PHE A 186 18.25 7.97 11.73
CA PHE A 186 17.03 8.39 11.06
C PHE A 186 15.87 7.44 11.36
N GLU A 187 16.04 6.14 11.11
CA GLU A 187 15.01 5.12 11.34
C GLU A 187 14.57 5.11 12.81
N LYS A 188 15.53 5.20 13.74
CA LYS A 188 15.23 5.28 15.18
C LYS A 188 14.44 6.53 15.53
N GLY A 189 14.85 7.70 15.00
CA GLY A 189 14.15 8.97 15.23
C GLY A 189 12.71 8.93 14.72
N VAL A 190 12.50 8.48 13.47
CA VAL A 190 11.16 8.39 12.89
C VAL A 190 10.29 7.38 13.63
N ASN A 191 10.83 6.21 14.03
CA ASN A 191 10.08 5.23 14.81
C ASN A 191 9.63 5.79 16.16
N LEU A 192 10.47 6.54 16.86
CA LEU A 192 10.08 7.21 18.11
C LEU A 192 8.96 8.25 17.90
N ALA A 193 9.07 9.04 16.83
CA ALA A 193 8.02 10.00 16.48
C ALA A 193 6.70 9.33 16.07
N MET A 194 6.77 8.20 15.35
CA MET A 194 5.61 7.38 15.03
C MET A 194 4.93 6.85 16.28
N GLN A 195 5.68 6.29 17.23
CA GLN A 195 5.16 5.82 18.51
C GLN A 195 4.50 6.95 19.30
N ALA A 196 5.11 8.15 19.33
CA ALA A 196 4.50 9.32 19.95
C ALA A 196 3.20 9.76 19.26
N GLY A 197 3.09 9.53 17.94
CA GLY A 197 1.88 9.74 17.14
C GLY A 197 0.84 8.61 17.25
N GLY A 198 1.08 7.59 18.09
CA GLY A 198 0.17 6.46 18.28
C GLY A 198 0.22 5.38 17.21
N TYR A 199 1.24 5.41 16.33
CA TYR A 199 1.50 4.30 15.40
C TYR A 199 2.08 3.11 16.16
N PRO A 200 1.59 1.89 15.91
CA PRO A 200 2.04 0.67 16.59
C PRO A 200 3.45 0.23 16.17
#